data_1dbf7a7f42b7a7a9a92752ca2e5e72c3
#
_entry.id   1dbf7a7f42b7a7a9a92752ca2e5e72c3
#
_cell.length_a   1.000
_cell.length_b   1.000
_cell.length_c   1.000
_cell.angle_alpha   90.00
_cell.angle_beta   90.00
_cell.angle_gamma   90.00
#
_symmetry.space_group_name_H-M   'P 1'
#
loop_
_entity.id
_entity.type
_entity.pdbx_description
1 polymer ?
#
loop_
_entity_poly.entity_id
_entity_poly.type
_entity_poly.pdbx_seq_one_letter_code
_entity_poly.pdbx_strand_id
1 'polypeptide(L)'
;MFAQSKDRSAAATRVKQWTRARFGDVTVLVSEVESGTPGFPPLSTVVAFWTAERRHYHFRVFKPLEQVREADIPPSWYRDALAVSPGVDCGCC
;
A
#
# COMPACT_ATOMS: atom_id res chain seq x y z
N MET A 1 -14.96 -8.59 17.02
CA MET A 1 -15.26 -7.77 15.87
C MET A 1 -14.61 -6.40 15.96
N PHE A 2 -14.88 -5.67 17.01
CA PHE A 2 -14.30 -4.35 17.14
C PHE A 2 -12.81 -4.39 17.40
N ALA A 3 -12.35 -5.46 18.03
CA ALA A 3 -10.91 -5.62 18.23
C ALA A 3 -10.18 -5.73 16.90
N GLN A 4 -10.80 -6.36 15.92
CA GLN A 4 -10.19 -6.45 14.60
C GLN A 4 -10.05 -5.09 13.95
N SER A 5 -11.04 -4.22 14.16
CA SER A 5 -10.93 -2.87 13.61
C SER A 5 -9.76 -2.11 14.21
N LYS A 6 -9.54 -2.27 15.50
CA LYS A 6 -8.40 -1.64 16.14
C LYS A 6 -7.08 -2.18 15.61
N ASP A 7 -6.99 -3.51 15.45
CA ASP A 7 -5.78 -4.14 14.96
C ASP A 7 -5.50 -3.68 13.53
N ARG A 8 -6.53 -3.57 12.72
CA ARG A 8 -6.36 -3.08 11.35
C ARG A 8 -5.93 -1.63 11.33
N SER A 9 -6.50 -0.83 12.20
CA SER A 9 -6.15 0.58 12.28
C SER A 9 -4.68 0.75 12.68
N ALA A 10 -4.24 -0.02 13.66
CA ALA A 10 -2.85 0.02 14.09
C ALA A 10 -1.92 -0.47 12.99
N ALA A 11 -2.32 -1.53 12.30
CA ALA A 11 -1.52 -2.05 11.20
C ALA A 11 -1.40 -1.04 10.07
N ALA A 12 -2.50 -0.39 9.72
CA ALA A 12 -2.49 0.64 8.68
C ALA A 12 -1.57 1.80 9.07
N THR A 13 -1.61 2.19 10.33
CA THR A 13 -0.75 3.26 10.82
C THR A 13 0.73 2.88 10.69
N ARG A 14 1.08 1.64 11.03
CA ARG A 14 2.46 1.17 10.88
C ARG A 14 2.90 1.24 9.42
N VAL A 15 2.06 0.75 8.52
CA VAL A 15 2.39 0.75 7.09
C VAL A 15 2.57 2.17 6.59
N LYS A 16 1.70 3.09 7.00
CA LYS A 16 1.84 4.49 6.62
C LYS A 16 3.15 5.08 7.13
N GLN A 17 3.52 4.78 8.35
CA GLN A 17 4.75 5.29 8.92
C GLN A 17 5.97 4.74 8.19
N TRP A 18 5.97 3.46 7.88
CA TRP A 18 7.07 2.86 7.14
C TRP A 18 7.17 3.45 5.74
N THR A 19 6.02 3.68 5.09
CA THR A 19 6.00 4.27 3.75
C THR A 19 6.57 5.68 3.79
N ARG A 20 6.18 6.48 4.77
CA ARG A 20 6.72 7.83 4.91
C ARG A 20 8.20 7.83 5.23
N ALA A 21 8.65 6.86 6.01
CA ALA A 21 10.07 6.75 6.32
C ALA A 21 10.89 6.46 5.06
N ARG A 22 10.31 5.74 4.10
CA ARG A 22 11.00 5.40 2.86
C ARG A 22 10.91 6.49 1.81
N PHE A 23 9.74 7.09 1.67
CA PHE A 23 9.48 7.97 0.53
C PHE A 23 9.30 9.43 0.92
N GLY A 24 9.37 9.74 2.20
CA GLY A 24 9.31 11.12 2.66
C GLY A 24 7.89 11.57 2.98
N ASP A 25 7.69 12.88 2.91
CA ASP A 25 6.42 13.47 3.30
C ASP A 25 5.38 13.27 2.21
N VAL A 26 4.69 12.16 2.28
CA VAL A 26 3.68 11.78 1.30
C VAL A 26 2.36 11.51 2.01
N THR A 27 1.27 11.64 1.26
CA THR A 27 -0.05 11.23 1.74
C THR A 27 -0.22 9.76 1.38
N VAL A 28 -0.55 8.94 2.35
CA VAL A 28 -0.60 7.49 2.18
C VAL A 28 -2.01 6.97 2.41
N LEU A 29 -2.47 6.14 1.50
CA LEU A 29 -3.73 5.41 1.64
C LEU A 29 -3.42 3.92 1.64
N VAL A 30 -3.90 3.21 2.64
CA VAL A 30 -3.68 1.78 2.80
C VAL A 30 -5.02 1.07 2.71
N SER A 31 -5.10 0.05 1.87
CA SER A 31 -6.32 -0.74 1.69
C SER A 31 -6.00 -2.21 1.70
N GLU A 32 -6.89 -3.01 2.27
CA GLU A 32 -6.79 -4.45 2.19
C GLU A 32 -7.80 -4.94 1.16
N VAL A 33 -7.37 -5.78 0.23
CA VAL A 33 -8.17 -6.21 -0.90
C VAL A 33 -8.27 -7.72 -0.90
N GLU A 34 -9.47 -8.23 -1.11
CA GLU A 34 -9.69 -9.66 -1.28
C GLU A 34 -9.45 -10.06 -2.72
N SER A 35 -8.85 -11.23 -2.90
CA SER A 35 -8.65 -11.78 -4.22
C SER A 35 -9.26 -13.17 -4.28
N GLY A 36 -10.05 -13.42 -5.31
CA GLY A 36 -10.58 -14.75 -5.54
C GLY A 36 -9.80 -15.56 -6.54
N THR A 37 -8.66 -15.07 -6.97
CA THR A 37 -7.87 -15.73 -8.00
C THR A 37 -7.12 -16.93 -7.43
N PRO A 38 -7.27 -18.12 -8.00
CA PRO A 38 -6.53 -19.28 -7.51
C PRO A 38 -5.02 -19.05 -7.64
N GLY A 39 -4.28 -19.50 -6.64
CA GLY A 39 -2.83 -19.32 -6.64
C GLY A 39 -2.35 -18.04 -5.99
N PHE A 40 -3.27 -17.13 -5.66
CA PHE A 40 -2.90 -15.90 -4.97
C PHE A 40 -3.43 -15.91 -3.55
N PRO A 41 -2.80 -15.19 -2.62
CA PRO A 41 -3.34 -15.09 -1.27
C PRO A 41 -4.74 -14.50 -1.28
N PRO A 42 -5.60 -14.91 -0.37
CA PRO A 42 -6.96 -14.37 -0.35
C PRO A 42 -7.00 -12.88 -0.02
N LEU A 43 -6.01 -12.39 0.71
CA LEU A 43 -5.93 -10.97 1.06
C LEU A 43 -4.60 -10.41 0.63
N SER A 44 -4.64 -9.18 0.15
CA SER A 44 -3.42 -8.43 -0.13
C SER A 44 -3.61 -6.99 0.33
N THR A 45 -2.51 -6.30 0.55
CA THR A 45 -2.51 -4.92 1.00
C THR A 45 -2.03 -4.03 -0.14
N VAL A 46 -2.83 -3.04 -0.49
CA VAL A 46 -2.47 -2.07 -1.52
C VAL A 46 -2.18 -0.76 -0.82
N VAL A 47 -1.03 -0.19 -1.13
CA VAL A 47 -0.61 1.08 -0.57
C VAL A 47 -0.47 2.07 -1.72
N ALA A 48 -1.20 3.15 -1.66
CA ALA A 48 -1.10 4.24 -2.62
C ALA A 48 -0.57 5.46 -1.89
N PHE A 49 0.27 6.22 -2.54
CA PHE A 49 0.75 7.45 -1.91
C PHE A 49 0.97 8.54 -2.96
N TRP A 50 0.84 9.78 -2.49
CA TRP A 50 0.95 10.96 -3.33
C TRP A 50 1.98 11.90 -2.76
N THR A 51 2.81 12.45 -3.63
CA THR A 51 3.80 13.45 -3.21
C THR A 51 3.15 14.83 -3.17
N ALA A 52 3.91 15.82 -2.67
CA ALA A 52 3.45 17.19 -2.67
C ALA A 52 3.18 17.72 -4.08
N GLU A 53 3.84 17.14 -5.08
CA GLU A 53 3.64 17.51 -6.48
C GLU A 53 2.49 16.75 -7.11
N ARG A 54 1.73 16.02 -6.31
CA ARG A 54 0.57 15.24 -6.74
C ARG A 54 0.92 14.08 -7.64
N ARG A 55 2.13 13.59 -7.56
CA ARG A 55 2.49 12.38 -8.27
C ARG A 55 1.95 11.20 -7.49
N HIS A 56 1.36 10.26 -8.21
CA HIS A 56 0.70 9.10 -7.62
C HIS A 56 1.56 7.86 -7.81
N TYR A 57 1.74 7.13 -6.74
CA TYR A 57 2.50 5.89 -6.73
C TYR A 57 1.70 4.83 -5.97
N HIS A 58 1.92 3.56 -6.29
CA HIS A 58 1.31 2.51 -5.50
C HIS A 58 2.17 1.25 -5.52
N PHE A 59 1.99 0.41 -4.51
CA PHE A 59 2.56 -0.92 -4.50
C PHE A 59 1.59 -1.85 -3.79
N ARG A 60 1.78 -3.15 -4.00
CA ARG A 60 0.93 -4.17 -3.40
C ARG A 60 1.81 -5.17 -2.66
N VAL A 61 1.37 -5.54 -1.46
CA VAL A 61 2.01 -6.59 -0.68
C VAL A 61 1.02 -7.75 -0.62
N PHE A 62 1.45 -8.93 -1.03
CA PHE A 62 0.55 -10.08 -1.10
C PHE A 62 0.45 -10.75 0.27
N LYS A 63 0.01 -10.00 1.23
CA LYS A 63 -0.19 -10.42 2.62
C LYS A 63 -1.35 -9.65 3.20
N PRO A 64 -2.07 -10.23 4.19
CA PRO A 64 -3.03 -9.43 4.94
C PRO A 64 -2.37 -8.25 5.60
N LEU A 65 -3.13 -7.20 5.80
CA LEU A 65 -2.61 -5.94 6.33
C LEU A 65 -1.83 -6.13 7.63
N GLU A 66 -2.31 -6.98 8.50
CA GLU A 66 -1.67 -7.20 9.80
C GLU A 66 -0.34 -7.94 9.70
N GLN A 67 -0.08 -8.57 8.59
CA GLN A 67 1.15 -9.32 8.37
C GLN A 67 2.20 -8.55 7.59
N VAL A 68 1.88 -7.36 7.12
CA VAL A 68 2.83 -6.53 6.40
C VAL A 68 3.93 -6.08 7.36
N ARG A 69 5.17 -6.16 6.91
CA ARG A 69 6.33 -5.78 7.70
C ARG A 69 7.08 -4.66 7.00
N GLU A 70 7.95 -4.01 7.74
CA GLU A 70 8.77 -2.94 7.18
C GLU A 70 9.56 -3.42 5.98
N ALA A 71 10.06 -4.65 6.03
CA ALA A 71 10.83 -5.21 4.92
C ALA A 71 10.02 -5.39 3.65
N ASP A 72 8.69 -5.39 3.75
CA ASP A 72 7.83 -5.52 2.58
C ASP A 72 7.66 -4.20 1.85
N ILE A 73 8.04 -3.10 2.46
CA ILE A 73 7.94 -1.78 1.84
C ILE A 73 9.09 -1.62 0.86
N PRO A 74 8.82 -1.24 -0.40
CA PRO A 74 9.89 -1.10 -1.39
C PRO A 74 10.91 -0.06 -0.97
N PRO A 75 12.18 -0.22 -1.39
CA PRO A 75 13.19 0.78 -1.07
C PRO A 75 12.94 2.08 -1.83
N SER A 76 13.49 3.16 -1.31
CA SER A 76 13.21 4.49 -1.86
C SER A 76 13.68 4.62 -3.31
N TRP A 77 14.75 3.94 -3.68
CA TRP A 77 15.25 4.03 -5.06
C TRP A 77 14.31 3.35 -6.07
N TYR A 78 13.38 2.54 -5.60
CA TYR A 78 12.45 1.83 -6.46
C TYR A 78 11.20 2.66 -6.76
N ARG A 79 11.12 3.87 -6.24
CA ARG A 79 9.92 4.69 -6.30
C ARG A 79 9.40 4.89 -7.73
N ASP A 80 10.30 5.15 -8.67
CA ASP A 80 9.88 5.45 -10.03
C ASP A 80 9.19 4.26 -10.69
N ALA A 81 9.52 3.06 -10.29
CA ALA A 81 8.86 1.88 -10.82
C ALA A 81 7.43 1.72 -10.30
N LEU A 82 7.09 2.45 -9.25
CA LEU A 82 5.76 2.40 -8.65
C LEU A 82 4.84 3.48 -9.17
N ALA A 83 5.33 4.34 -10.05
CA ALA A 83 4.55 5.48 -10.52
C ALA A 83 3.34 5.03 -11.31
N VAL A 84 2.21 5.69 -11.07
CA VAL A 84 0.98 5.45 -11.82
C VAL A 84 0.88 6.54 -12.87
N SER A 85 0.81 6.13 -14.13
CA SER A 85 0.73 7.10 -15.22
C SER A 85 -0.64 7.71 -15.28
N PRO A 86 -0.74 9.02 -15.52
CA PRO A 86 -2.04 9.67 -15.67
C PRO A 86 -2.83 9.04 -16.81
N GLY A 87 -4.08 8.74 -16.54
CA GLY A 87 -4.96 8.21 -17.55
C GLY A 87 -4.89 6.72 -17.76
N VAL A 88 -3.88 6.08 -17.22
CA VAL A 88 -3.76 4.64 -17.37
C VAL A 88 -4.43 3.90 -16.25
N ASP A 89 -4.34 4.48 -15.09
CA ASP A 89 -4.81 3.84 -13.88
C ASP A 89 -6.29 3.61 -13.89
N CYS A 90 -7.02 4.37 -14.62
CA CYS A 90 -8.44 4.32 -14.45
C CYS A 90 -9.07 3.13 -15.12
N GLY A 91 -8.85 2.95 -16.29
CA GLY A 91 -9.67 1.99 -16.95
C GLY A 91 -9.26 0.62 -16.73
N CYS A 92 -8.08 0.50 -16.39
CA CYS A 92 -7.60 -0.79 -16.41
C CYS A 92 -7.79 -1.52 -15.23
N CYS A 93 -8.22 -0.88 -14.36
CA CYS A 93 -8.31 -1.50 -13.12
C CYS A 93 -8.92 -2.79 -13.11
#